data_3104149630df30bf046e9bd8671074b2
#
_entry.id   3104149630df30bf046e9bd8671074b2
#
_cell.length_a   1.000
_cell.length_b   1.000
_cell.length_c   1.000
_cell.angle_alpha   90.00
_cell.angle_beta   90.00
_cell.angle_gamma   90.00
#
_symmetry.space_group_name_H-M   'P 1'
#
loop_
_entity.id
_entity.type
_entity.pdbx_description
1 polymer ?
#
loop_
_entity_poly.entity_id
_entity_poly.type
_entity_poly.pdbx_seq_one_letter_code
_entity_poly.pdbx_strand_id
1 'polypeptide(L)'
;LENDRYRFYNLQGEMIYAPTGTYHDFVEQVAVRYKTLEPLAAMDALFSPENIRKNLQGENDIYKFEYCSIDENTYKIASFIPLEWDGTKLVKALLASMDVSQEKKAEIESHKALKEAYRAAENASRAKTEFLSNMSHDIRTPMNAIVGLTAIAGANIESQDRVVECLGKITKSSRHLLGLINEVLDMARIESGRMSLAEEDFSLPELVDNLLTLTKPAIDEHRHQLEVHIEHIEHEAVCGDSLRIQQIFVNLMSNAVKYTPDGGNITLTIKEKPNGFSELGCYEFSIEDNGIGMTPEFQKIMFEPFSRADDHRTTKVQGTGLGMAISQNIVNLMNGSIKVNSAPGKGTTITVTIYLKLQESEKEQEKELLDLPVLVVDDDKTCCESTVATLKDIGIAGEWVLTGREAVERCYARHEAGCDYFAVILDWKMPKMDGIETARKI
;
A
#
# COMPACT_ATOMS: atom_id res chain seq x y z
N LEU A 1 63.01 -22.46 -19.40
CA LEU A 1 63.34 -21.98 -18.01
C LEU A 1 64.84 -21.85 -17.79
N GLU A 2 65.67 -22.58 -18.49
CA GLU A 2 67.14 -22.48 -18.33
C GLU A 2 67.80 -21.34 -19.09
N ASN A 3 67.18 -20.95 -20.25
CA ASN A 3 67.78 -19.98 -21.17
C ASN A 3 67.10 -18.62 -21.14
N ASP A 4 66.20 -18.37 -20.15
CA ASP A 4 65.46 -17.13 -20.00
C ASP A 4 64.79 -16.64 -21.30
N ARG A 5 64.23 -17.59 -22.09
CA ARG A 5 63.56 -17.34 -23.39
C ARG A 5 62.12 -17.82 -23.39
N TYR A 6 61.24 -17.12 -24.12
CA TYR A 6 59.83 -17.50 -24.29
C TYR A 6 59.41 -17.29 -25.75
N ARG A 7 58.28 -17.95 -26.17
CA ARG A 7 57.71 -17.84 -27.51
C ARG A 7 56.22 -17.85 -27.38
N PHE A 8 55.52 -17.08 -28.23
CA PHE A 8 54.06 -17.11 -28.28
C PHE A 8 53.60 -18.00 -29.42
N TYR A 9 52.55 -18.79 -29.17
CA TYR A 9 51.90 -19.66 -30.11
C TYR A 9 50.40 -19.39 -30.13
N ASN A 10 49.73 -19.54 -31.32
CA ASN A 10 48.29 -19.54 -31.42
C ASN A 10 47.70 -20.89 -30.94
N LEU A 11 46.38 -21.01 -30.92
CA LEU A 11 45.69 -22.25 -30.56
C LEU A 11 45.93 -23.41 -31.55
N GLN A 12 46.42 -23.12 -32.75
CA GLN A 12 46.78 -24.12 -33.77
C GLN A 12 48.25 -24.57 -33.67
N GLY A 13 48.99 -24.04 -32.70
CA GLY A 13 50.40 -24.39 -32.47
C GLY A 13 51.36 -23.63 -33.39
N GLU A 14 50.94 -22.65 -34.15
CA GLU A 14 51.78 -21.81 -34.99
C GLU A 14 52.41 -20.70 -34.15
N MET A 15 53.70 -20.45 -34.35
CA MET A 15 54.41 -19.39 -33.67
C MET A 15 54.00 -18.03 -34.20
N ILE A 16 53.29 -17.22 -33.36
CA ILE A 16 52.81 -15.91 -33.75
C ILE A 16 53.92 -14.87 -33.65
N TYR A 17 54.77 -14.99 -32.64
CA TYR A 17 55.76 -13.97 -32.30
C TYR A 17 56.89 -14.56 -31.46
N ALA A 18 58.11 -14.23 -31.84
CA ALA A 18 59.33 -14.50 -31.05
C ALA A 18 59.83 -13.14 -30.50
N PRO A 19 59.57 -12.82 -29.24
CA PRO A 19 59.99 -11.55 -28.67
C PRO A 19 61.53 -11.48 -28.57
N THR A 20 62.06 -10.26 -28.70
CA THR A 20 63.49 -9.97 -28.57
C THR A 20 63.95 -9.88 -27.10
N GLY A 21 63.04 -9.93 -26.13
CA GLY A 21 63.28 -9.82 -24.70
C GLY A 21 63.44 -11.16 -23.99
N THR A 22 63.82 -11.10 -22.74
CA THR A 22 63.93 -12.26 -21.81
C THR A 22 62.58 -12.60 -21.21
N TYR A 23 62.45 -13.80 -20.64
CA TYR A 23 61.25 -14.15 -19.84
C TYR A 23 61.08 -13.22 -18.63
N HIS A 24 62.18 -12.75 -18.06
CA HIS A 24 62.17 -11.77 -16.99
C HIS A 24 61.50 -10.45 -17.40
N ASP A 25 61.87 -9.92 -18.59
CA ASP A 25 61.22 -8.70 -19.13
C ASP A 25 59.74 -8.88 -19.34
N PHE A 26 59.30 -10.08 -19.74
CA PHE A 26 57.85 -10.40 -19.88
C PHE A 26 57.15 -10.38 -18.54
N VAL A 27 57.75 -10.99 -17.49
CA VAL A 27 57.18 -11.02 -16.15
C VAL A 27 57.04 -9.61 -15.56
N GLU A 28 58.06 -8.76 -15.72
CA GLU A 28 57.99 -7.35 -15.31
C GLU A 28 56.85 -6.60 -16.01
N GLN A 29 56.65 -6.79 -17.32
CA GLN A 29 55.54 -6.17 -18.06
C GLN A 29 54.19 -6.64 -17.58
N VAL A 30 54.06 -7.92 -17.25
CA VAL A 30 52.81 -8.48 -16.67
C VAL A 30 52.59 -7.92 -15.28
N ALA A 31 53.60 -7.81 -14.43
CA ALA A 31 53.48 -7.25 -13.07
C ALA A 31 53.06 -5.76 -13.05
N VAL A 32 53.42 -4.99 -14.09
CA VAL A 32 53.00 -3.58 -14.20
C VAL A 32 51.50 -3.46 -14.59
N ARG A 33 50.95 -4.42 -15.33
CA ARG A 33 49.57 -4.34 -15.87
C ARG A 33 48.55 -5.14 -15.10
N TYR A 34 48.98 -6.15 -14.35
CA TYR A 34 48.13 -7.12 -13.66
C TYR A 34 48.51 -7.27 -12.21
N LYS A 35 47.51 -7.61 -11.39
CA LYS A 35 47.69 -7.97 -9.99
C LYS A 35 47.11 -9.36 -9.73
N THR A 36 47.66 -10.09 -8.75
CA THR A 36 47.05 -11.36 -8.30
C THR A 36 45.77 -11.12 -7.54
N LEU A 37 44.86 -12.10 -7.57
CA LEU A 37 43.68 -12.14 -6.69
C LEU A 37 44.00 -12.73 -5.32
N GLU A 38 45.18 -13.37 -5.16
CA GLU A 38 45.66 -13.86 -3.87
C GLU A 38 46.28 -12.72 -3.03
N PRO A 39 45.85 -12.55 -1.76
CA PRO A 39 46.13 -11.35 -0.98
C PRO A 39 47.63 -11.12 -0.63
N LEU A 40 48.50 -12.10 -0.82
CA LEU A 40 49.88 -12.08 -0.33
C LEU A 40 50.94 -12.43 -1.40
N ALA A 41 50.56 -12.72 -2.63
CA ALA A 41 51.49 -13.09 -3.66
C ALA A 41 51.73 -11.94 -4.65
N ALA A 42 52.97 -11.59 -4.87
CA ALA A 42 53.36 -10.65 -5.94
C ALA A 42 53.36 -11.35 -7.30
N MET A 43 52.97 -10.67 -8.35
CA MET A 43 52.88 -11.24 -9.71
C MET A 43 54.21 -11.82 -10.19
N ASP A 44 55.30 -11.12 -9.95
CA ASP A 44 56.66 -11.56 -10.31
C ASP A 44 57.04 -12.87 -9.59
N ALA A 45 56.66 -13.03 -8.30
CA ALA A 45 56.91 -14.24 -7.56
C ALA A 45 56.13 -15.45 -8.12
N LEU A 46 54.83 -15.25 -8.51
CA LEU A 46 53.99 -16.33 -9.07
C LEU A 46 54.52 -16.82 -10.45
N PHE A 47 55.07 -15.92 -11.26
CA PHE A 47 55.65 -16.22 -12.55
C PHE A 47 57.13 -16.62 -12.49
N SER A 48 57.78 -16.57 -11.30
CA SER A 48 59.20 -16.89 -11.19
C SER A 48 59.49 -18.33 -11.62
N PRO A 49 60.61 -18.59 -12.32
CA PRO A 49 61.02 -19.95 -12.70
C PRO A 49 61.17 -20.88 -11.50
N GLU A 50 61.57 -20.34 -10.35
CA GLU A 50 61.72 -21.09 -9.10
C GLU A 50 60.36 -21.55 -8.56
N ASN A 51 59.38 -20.67 -8.53
CA ASN A 51 58.04 -21.00 -8.06
C ASN A 51 57.30 -21.95 -9.01
N ILE A 52 57.49 -21.79 -10.33
CA ILE A 52 56.95 -22.71 -11.32
C ILE A 52 57.53 -24.13 -11.09
N ARG A 53 58.84 -24.26 -10.91
CA ARG A 53 59.48 -25.57 -10.64
C ARG A 53 59.04 -26.18 -9.31
N LYS A 54 58.83 -25.35 -8.30
CA LYS A 54 58.30 -25.78 -6.99
C LYS A 54 56.92 -26.40 -7.06
N ASN A 55 56.08 -25.86 -7.92
CA ASN A 55 54.67 -26.28 -8.06
C ASN A 55 54.45 -27.33 -9.15
N LEU A 56 55.44 -27.57 -10.04
CA LEU A 56 55.44 -28.60 -11.07
C LEU A 56 56.52 -29.63 -10.73
N GLN A 57 56.15 -30.72 -10.07
CA GLN A 57 57.09 -31.78 -9.67
C GLN A 57 56.91 -33.08 -10.44
N GLY A 58 55.82 -33.22 -11.19
CA GLY A 58 55.46 -34.38 -12.02
C GLY A 58 54.91 -33.99 -13.39
N GLU A 59 54.91 -34.99 -14.33
CA GLU A 59 54.46 -34.78 -15.68
C GLU A 59 52.98 -34.37 -15.81
N ASN A 60 52.16 -34.70 -14.83
CA ASN A 60 50.71 -34.38 -14.82
C ASN A 60 50.36 -33.17 -13.97
N ASP A 61 51.33 -32.50 -13.38
CA ASP A 61 51.06 -31.35 -12.51
C ASP A 61 50.66 -30.15 -13.35
N ILE A 62 49.73 -29.36 -12.81
CA ILE A 62 49.30 -28.08 -13.41
C ILE A 62 49.34 -27.03 -12.29
N TYR A 63 50.17 -26.03 -12.47
CA TYR A 63 50.24 -24.89 -11.59
C TYR A 63 49.33 -23.78 -12.13
N LYS A 64 48.27 -23.42 -11.36
CA LYS A 64 47.27 -22.42 -11.78
C LYS A 64 47.15 -21.33 -10.75
N PHE A 65 46.93 -20.11 -11.19
CA PHE A 65 46.50 -18.99 -10.37
C PHE A 65 45.67 -17.98 -11.18
N GLU A 66 44.85 -17.22 -10.46
CA GLU A 66 44.02 -16.16 -11.02
C GLU A 66 44.69 -14.80 -10.87
N TYR A 67 44.55 -13.95 -11.88
CA TYR A 67 45.05 -12.59 -11.82
C TYR A 67 44.14 -11.66 -12.62
N CYS A 68 44.15 -10.35 -12.30
CA CYS A 68 43.35 -9.36 -13.01
C CYS A 68 44.18 -8.14 -13.40
N SER A 69 43.68 -7.39 -14.39
CA SER A 69 44.23 -6.09 -14.73
C SER A 69 44.11 -5.14 -13.53
N ILE A 70 45.02 -4.15 -13.42
CA ILE A 70 45.05 -3.20 -12.32
C ILE A 70 43.74 -2.37 -12.29
N ASP A 71 43.14 -2.13 -13.46
CA ASP A 71 41.82 -1.48 -13.59
C ASP A 71 40.63 -2.41 -13.29
N GLU A 72 40.91 -3.69 -12.91
CA GLU A 72 39.92 -4.71 -12.59
C GLU A 72 38.93 -5.03 -13.73
N ASN A 73 39.28 -4.70 -14.94
CA ASN A 73 38.40 -4.90 -16.10
C ASN A 73 38.60 -6.26 -16.81
N THR A 74 39.76 -6.88 -16.66
CA THR A 74 40.12 -8.16 -17.28
C THR A 74 40.61 -9.16 -16.24
N TYR A 75 39.94 -10.32 -16.16
CA TYR A 75 40.32 -11.43 -15.28
C TYR A 75 40.89 -12.59 -16.12
N LYS A 76 42.02 -13.17 -15.71
CA LYS A 76 42.69 -14.24 -16.40
C LYS A 76 43.11 -15.35 -15.45
N ILE A 77 43.21 -16.57 -15.98
CA ILE A 77 43.82 -17.71 -15.33
C ILE A 77 45.12 -18.03 -16.07
N ALA A 78 46.21 -18.00 -15.34
CA ALA A 78 47.50 -18.58 -15.81
C ALA A 78 47.54 -20.06 -15.43
N SER A 79 47.92 -20.90 -16.38
CA SER A 79 48.14 -22.33 -16.18
C SER A 79 49.52 -22.72 -16.72
N PHE A 80 50.42 -23.13 -15.86
CA PHE A 80 51.69 -23.69 -16.24
C PHE A 80 51.57 -25.21 -16.32
N ILE A 81 52.01 -25.80 -17.44
CA ILE A 81 51.97 -27.24 -17.70
C ILE A 81 53.38 -27.70 -18.08
N PRO A 82 53.91 -28.74 -17.47
CA PRO A 82 55.24 -29.23 -17.82
C PRO A 82 55.25 -29.83 -19.23
N LEU A 83 56.31 -29.55 -20.03
CA LEU A 83 56.46 -30.08 -21.37
C LEU A 83 57.68 -30.97 -21.55
N GLU A 84 58.78 -30.67 -20.88
CA GLU A 84 60.04 -31.38 -21.03
C GLU A 84 60.83 -31.42 -19.75
N TRP A 85 61.36 -32.60 -19.46
CA TRP A 85 62.17 -32.88 -18.25
C TRP A 85 63.57 -33.39 -18.66
N ASP A 86 64.59 -32.97 -17.91
CA ASP A 86 65.93 -33.56 -17.95
C ASP A 86 66.18 -34.26 -16.61
N GLY A 87 65.98 -35.55 -16.58
CA GLY A 87 65.94 -36.32 -15.35
C GLY A 87 64.81 -35.85 -14.43
N THR A 88 65.10 -35.28 -13.28
CA THR A 88 64.13 -34.74 -12.31
C THR A 88 63.91 -33.22 -12.46
N LYS A 89 64.59 -32.58 -13.42
CA LYS A 89 64.60 -31.13 -13.58
C LYS A 89 63.68 -30.70 -14.72
N LEU A 90 62.70 -29.83 -14.43
CA LEU A 90 61.81 -29.24 -15.44
C LEU A 90 62.58 -28.25 -16.31
N VAL A 91 62.67 -28.54 -17.64
CA VAL A 91 63.37 -27.72 -18.63
C VAL A 91 62.45 -26.79 -19.33
N LYS A 92 61.29 -27.28 -19.75
CA LYS A 92 60.27 -26.48 -20.49
C LYS A 92 58.88 -26.61 -19.85
N ALA A 93 58.16 -25.48 -19.77
CA ALA A 93 56.78 -25.44 -19.37
C ALA A 93 55.99 -24.60 -20.39
N LEU A 94 54.74 -24.98 -20.62
CA LEU A 94 53.76 -24.20 -21.36
C LEU A 94 53.03 -23.28 -20.40
N LEU A 95 52.92 -22.00 -20.73
CA LEU A 95 52.01 -21.08 -20.07
C LEU A 95 50.78 -20.91 -20.98
N ALA A 96 49.62 -21.34 -20.50
CA ALA A 96 48.34 -21.02 -21.09
C ALA A 96 47.67 -19.91 -20.25
N SER A 97 47.16 -18.88 -20.91
CA SER A 97 46.39 -17.81 -20.28
C SER A 97 44.99 -17.81 -20.89
N MET A 98 43.99 -17.90 -20.00
CA MET A 98 42.58 -17.91 -20.37
C MET A 98 41.93 -16.64 -19.83
N ASP A 99 41.16 -15.97 -20.67
CA ASP A 99 40.31 -14.85 -20.23
C ASP A 99 39.02 -15.41 -19.60
N VAL A 100 38.77 -15.09 -18.37
CA VAL A 100 37.59 -15.50 -17.58
C VAL A 100 36.81 -14.29 -17.08
N SER A 101 36.97 -13.18 -17.81
CA SER A 101 36.37 -11.91 -17.36
C SER A 101 34.84 -11.93 -17.31
N GLN A 102 34.19 -12.64 -18.22
CA GLN A 102 32.72 -12.74 -18.24
C GLN A 102 32.22 -13.58 -17.04
N GLU A 103 32.80 -14.74 -16.84
CA GLU A 103 32.44 -15.65 -15.75
C GLU A 103 32.71 -14.99 -14.40
N LYS A 104 33.87 -14.34 -14.24
CA LYS A 104 34.24 -13.71 -12.97
C LYS A 104 33.38 -12.50 -12.63
N LYS A 105 33.04 -11.67 -13.63
CA LYS A 105 32.10 -10.56 -13.45
C LYS A 105 30.71 -11.05 -13.07
N ALA A 106 30.19 -12.07 -13.74
CA ALA A 106 28.92 -12.67 -13.40
C ALA A 106 28.90 -13.28 -11.98
N GLU A 107 29.99 -13.93 -11.56
CA GLU A 107 30.16 -14.44 -10.20
C GLU A 107 30.12 -13.31 -9.16
N ILE A 108 30.85 -12.22 -9.39
CA ILE A 108 30.91 -11.06 -8.50
C ILE A 108 29.54 -10.38 -8.41
N GLU A 109 28.84 -10.18 -9.53
CA GLU A 109 27.50 -9.61 -9.56
C GLU A 109 26.48 -10.49 -8.82
N SER A 110 26.51 -11.80 -9.06
CA SER A 110 25.67 -12.78 -8.38
C SER A 110 25.91 -12.78 -6.88
N HIS A 111 27.17 -12.76 -6.44
CA HIS A 111 27.52 -12.71 -5.03
C HIS A 111 27.07 -11.39 -4.36
N LYS A 112 27.19 -10.27 -5.08
CA LYS A 112 26.70 -8.97 -4.61
C LYS A 112 25.17 -8.97 -4.44
N ALA A 113 24.46 -9.44 -5.46
CA ALA A 113 22.99 -9.55 -5.41
C ALA A 113 22.52 -10.48 -4.28
N LEU A 114 23.19 -11.63 -4.08
CA LEU A 114 22.89 -12.55 -3.00
C LEU A 114 23.11 -11.89 -1.62
N LYS A 115 24.20 -11.14 -1.46
CA LYS A 115 24.49 -10.44 -0.20
C LYS A 115 23.48 -9.33 0.10
N GLU A 116 23.03 -8.60 -0.92
CA GLU A 116 21.99 -7.60 -0.79
C GLU A 116 20.63 -8.24 -0.44
N ALA A 117 20.26 -9.33 -1.11
CA ALA A 117 19.05 -10.10 -0.80
C ALA A 117 19.07 -10.69 0.62
N TYR A 118 20.21 -11.24 1.04
CA TYR A 118 20.38 -11.76 2.40
C TYR A 118 20.20 -10.66 3.47
N ARG A 119 20.81 -9.49 3.25
CA ARG A 119 20.65 -8.35 4.17
C ARG A 119 19.20 -7.86 4.23
N ALA A 120 18.52 -7.78 3.09
CA ALA A 120 17.12 -7.41 3.05
C ALA A 120 16.24 -8.42 3.82
N ALA A 121 16.47 -9.72 3.63
CA ALA A 121 15.74 -10.78 4.33
C ALA A 121 16.01 -10.76 5.85
N GLU A 122 17.25 -10.52 6.26
CA GLU A 122 17.63 -10.41 7.68
C GLU A 122 16.95 -9.22 8.36
N ASN A 123 16.93 -8.05 7.69
CA ASN A 123 16.26 -6.86 8.20
C ASN A 123 14.75 -7.10 8.31
N ALA A 124 14.13 -7.71 7.31
CA ALA A 124 12.69 -8.05 7.35
C ALA A 124 12.37 -9.04 8.48
N SER A 125 13.21 -10.07 8.68
CA SER A 125 13.05 -11.05 9.77
C SER A 125 13.19 -10.39 11.15
N ARG A 126 14.15 -9.47 11.29
CA ARG A 126 14.37 -8.72 12.56
C ARG A 126 13.18 -7.82 12.85
N ALA A 127 12.72 -7.05 11.87
CA ALA A 127 11.52 -6.20 11.99
C ALA A 127 10.28 -7.01 12.39
N LYS A 128 10.08 -8.20 11.79
CA LYS A 128 8.99 -9.11 12.14
C LYS A 128 9.08 -9.62 13.58
N THR A 129 10.28 -9.94 14.06
CA THR A 129 10.47 -10.41 15.44
C THR A 129 10.21 -9.30 16.46
N GLU A 130 10.70 -8.09 16.18
CA GLU A 130 10.47 -6.91 17.00
C GLU A 130 8.98 -6.55 17.05
N PHE A 131 8.30 -6.66 15.90
CA PHE A 131 6.84 -6.51 15.83
C PHE A 131 6.09 -7.47 16.76
N LEU A 132 6.36 -8.77 16.66
CA LEU A 132 5.68 -9.77 17.51
C LEU A 132 5.92 -9.51 19.00
N SER A 133 7.11 -9.03 19.37
CA SER A 133 7.43 -8.64 20.74
C SER A 133 6.62 -7.43 21.20
N ASN A 134 6.58 -6.38 20.37
CA ASN A 134 5.82 -5.14 20.67
C ASN A 134 4.32 -5.41 20.72
N MET A 135 3.78 -6.20 19.76
CA MET A 135 2.39 -6.61 19.76
C MET A 135 1.99 -7.41 20.99
N SER A 136 2.86 -8.33 21.46
CA SER A 136 2.61 -9.08 22.71
C SER A 136 2.50 -8.13 23.91
N HIS A 137 3.34 -7.08 23.95
CA HIS A 137 3.28 -6.06 25.00
C HIS A 137 1.99 -5.23 24.89
N ASP A 138 1.66 -4.75 23.69
CA ASP A 138 0.51 -3.87 23.46
C ASP A 138 -0.84 -4.58 23.64
N ILE A 139 -0.90 -5.89 23.38
CA ILE A 139 -2.05 -6.76 23.72
C ILE A 139 -2.13 -7.02 25.22
N ARG A 140 -0.99 -7.27 25.89
CA ARG A 140 -0.97 -7.61 27.32
C ARG A 140 -1.44 -6.44 28.20
N THR A 141 -1.09 -5.21 27.84
CA THR A 141 -1.44 -4.01 28.62
C THR A 141 -2.94 -3.83 28.79
N PRO A 142 -3.79 -3.74 27.73
CA PRO A 142 -5.24 -3.63 27.88
C PRO A 142 -5.86 -4.89 28.50
N MET A 143 -5.32 -6.08 28.21
CA MET A 143 -5.80 -7.33 28.83
C MET A 143 -5.60 -7.33 30.34
N ASN A 144 -4.42 -6.93 30.83
CA ASN A 144 -4.15 -6.81 32.26
C ASN A 144 -5.03 -5.72 32.92
N ALA A 145 -5.30 -4.62 32.21
CA ALA A 145 -6.22 -3.59 32.67
C ALA A 145 -7.65 -4.14 32.83
N ILE A 146 -8.14 -4.91 31.84
CA ILE A 146 -9.47 -5.54 31.90
C ILE A 146 -9.53 -6.47 33.13
N VAL A 147 -8.56 -7.38 33.29
CA VAL A 147 -8.51 -8.35 34.40
C VAL A 147 -8.44 -7.61 35.76
N GLY A 148 -7.56 -6.61 35.88
CA GLY A 148 -7.41 -5.84 37.11
C GLY A 148 -8.66 -5.04 37.46
N LEU A 149 -9.30 -4.36 36.48
CA LEU A 149 -10.52 -3.60 36.68
C LEU A 149 -11.72 -4.51 37.05
N THR A 150 -11.77 -5.71 36.47
CA THR A 150 -12.80 -6.72 36.82
C THR A 150 -12.66 -7.15 38.29
N ALA A 151 -11.43 -7.39 38.76
CA ALA A 151 -11.15 -7.73 40.15
C ALA A 151 -11.54 -6.56 41.10
N ILE A 152 -11.21 -5.31 40.71
CA ILE A 152 -11.56 -4.11 41.49
C ILE A 152 -13.08 -3.93 41.54
N ALA A 153 -13.80 -4.12 40.44
CA ALA A 153 -15.26 -4.04 40.40
C ALA A 153 -15.90 -5.11 41.32
N GLY A 154 -15.39 -6.34 41.28
CA GLY A 154 -15.86 -7.42 42.15
C GLY A 154 -15.61 -7.16 43.62
N ALA A 155 -14.48 -6.55 44.02
CA ALA A 155 -14.16 -6.17 45.38
C ALA A 155 -14.98 -4.97 45.90
N ASN A 156 -15.57 -4.18 45.00
CA ASN A 156 -16.35 -2.97 45.32
C ASN A 156 -17.82 -3.07 44.87
N ILE A 157 -18.39 -4.28 44.89
CA ILE A 157 -19.72 -4.55 44.32
C ILE A 157 -20.85 -3.74 44.97
N GLU A 158 -20.66 -3.33 46.21
CA GLU A 158 -21.60 -2.49 46.95
C GLU A 158 -21.55 -1.00 46.56
N SER A 159 -20.49 -0.58 45.84
CA SER A 159 -20.34 0.80 45.38
C SER A 159 -20.68 0.90 43.92
N GLN A 160 -21.91 1.26 43.57
CA GLN A 160 -22.42 1.37 42.22
C GLN A 160 -21.53 2.29 41.36
N ASP A 161 -21.11 3.45 41.86
CA ASP A 161 -20.28 4.42 41.13
C ASP A 161 -18.92 3.82 40.74
N ARG A 162 -18.29 3.09 41.66
CA ARG A 162 -17.02 2.40 41.41
C ARG A 162 -17.16 1.31 40.37
N VAL A 163 -18.23 0.53 40.43
CA VAL A 163 -18.50 -0.54 39.46
C VAL A 163 -18.74 0.05 38.07
N VAL A 164 -19.55 1.12 37.96
CA VAL A 164 -19.80 1.82 36.69
C VAL A 164 -18.50 2.41 36.10
N GLU A 165 -17.66 3.02 36.93
CA GLU A 165 -16.34 3.53 36.50
C GLU A 165 -15.47 2.41 35.97
N CYS A 166 -15.38 1.27 36.65
CA CYS A 166 -14.60 0.12 36.22
C CYS A 166 -15.12 -0.46 34.91
N LEU A 167 -16.45 -0.62 34.76
CA LEU A 167 -17.06 -1.11 33.53
C LEU A 167 -16.79 -0.19 32.34
N GLY A 168 -16.84 1.13 32.53
CA GLY A 168 -16.46 2.10 31.51
C GLY A 168 -15.01 1.94 31.05
N LYS A 169 -14.08 1.78 32.00
CA LYS A 169 -12.66 1.55 31.71
C LYS A 169 -12.41 0.18 31.02
N ILE A 170 -13.12 -0.87 31.43
CA ILE A 170 -13.09 -2.19 30.81
C ILE A 170 -13.55 -2.08 29.36
N THR A 171 -14.68 -1.43 29.11
CA THR A 171 -15.20 -1.22 27.75
C THR A 171 -14.22 -0.48 26.86
N LYS A 172 -13.57 0.59 27.37
CA LYS A 172 -12.54 1.34 26.64
C LYS A 172 -11.34 0.44 26.30
N SER A 173 -10.84 -0.36 27.27
CA SER A 173 -9.72 -1.28 27.07
C SER A 173 -10.05 -2.41 26.10
N SER A 174 -11.27 -2.95 26.15
CA SER A 174 -11.74 -4.01 25.23
C SER A 174 -11.85 -3.51 23.80
N ARG A 175 -12.39 -2.30 23.57
CA ARG A 175 -12.44 -1.68 22.24
C ARG A 175 -11.04 -1.43 21.67
N HIS A 176 -10.12 -0.97 22.51
CA HIS A 176 -8.73 -0.78 22.11
C HIS A 176 -8.08 -2.10 21.69
N LEU A 177 -8.29 -3.18 22.48
CA LEU A 177 -7.76 -4.51 22.16
C LEU A 177 -8.32 -5.06 20.84
N LEU A 178 -9.63 -4.89 20.59
CA LEU A 178 -10.25 -5.28 19.33
C LEU A 178 -9.68 -4.50 18.13
N GLY A 179 -9.41 -3.20 18.32
CA GLY A 179 -8.73 -2.39 17.29
C GLY A 179 -7.35 -2.95 16.93
N LEU A 180 -6.52 -3.26 17.94
CA LEU A 180 -5.21 -3.86 17.75
C LEU A 180 -5.26 -5.20 16.98
N ILE A 181 -6.21 -6.08 17.38
CA ILE A 181 -6.39 -7.37 16.70
C ILE A 181 -6.78 -7.16 15.23
N ASN A 182 -7.70 -6.24 14.95
CA ASN A 182 -8.13 -5.96 13.58
C ASN A 182 -6.99 -5.39 12.71
N GLU A 183 -6.14 -4.50 13.25
CA GLU A 183 -4.96 -4.00 12.55
C GLU A 183 -3.97 -5.12 12.19
N VAL A 184 -3.74 -6.08 13.12
CA VAL A 184 -2.88 -7.25 12.86
C VAL A 184 -3.47 -8.15 11.78
N LEU A 185 -4.78 -8.39 11.83
CA LEU A 185 -5.49 -9.21 10.82
C LEU A 185 -5.48 -8.52 9.45
N ASP A 186 -5.69 -7.21 9.40
CA ASP A 186 -5.62 -6.45 8.16
C ASP A 186 -4.21 -6.52 7.56
N MET A 187 -3.16 -6.33 8.38
CA MET A 187 -1.78 -6.46 7.93
C MET A 187 -1.47 -7.86 7.39
N ALA A 188 -1.92 -8.92 8.06
CA ALA A 188 -1.75 -10.29 7.60
C ALA A 188 -2.48 -10.57 6.26
N ARG A 189 -3.65 -9.96 6.05
CA ARG A 189 -4.38 -10.03 4.77
C ARG A 189 -3.65 -9.29 3.65
N ILE A 190 -3.06 -8.12 3.96
CA ILE A 190 -2.25 -7.33 3.03
C ILE A 190 -1.00 -8.13 2.63
N GLU A 191 -0.21 -8.65 3.59
CA GLU A 191 1.00 -9.42 3.32
C GLU A 191 0.74 -10.68 2.49
N SER A 192 -0.40 -11.32 2.71
CA SER A 192 -0.79 -12.53 1.93
C SER A 192 -1.44 -12.22 0.57
N GLY A 193 -1.62 -10.94 0.21
CA GLY A 193 -2.31 -10.53 -1.02
C GLY A 193 -3.80 -10.90 -1.07
N ARG A 194 -4.42 -11.16 0.09
CA ARG A 194 -5.83 -11.59 0.21
C ARG A 194 -6.78 -10.46 0.57
N MET A 195 -6.29 -9.24 0.66
CA MET A 195 -7.15 -8.08 0.90
C MET A 195 -7.87 -7.72 -0.39
N SER A 196 -9.20 -7.75 -0.37
CA SER A 196 -10.08 -7.32 -1.45
C SER A 196 -10.92 -6.15 -0.97
N LEU A 197 -11.28 -5.27 -1.89
CA LEU A 197 -12.20 -4.17 -1.62
C LEU A 197 -13.63 -4.62 -1.94
N ALA A 198 -14.59 -4.18 -1.14
CA ALA A 198 -16.00 -4.29 -1.44
C ALA A 198 -16.40 -3.22 -2.48
N GLU A 199 -17.41 -3.52 -3.29
CA GLU A 199 -18.06 -2.55 -4.17
C GLU A 199 -19.48 -2.37 -3.66
N GLU A 200 -19.72 -1.28 -2.93
CA GLU A 200 -21.02 -0.93 -2.34
C GLU A 200 -21.35 0.51 -2.69
N ASP A 201 -22.60 0.80 -2.94
CA ASP A 201 -23.07 2.14 -3.17
C ASP A 201 -23.13 2.91 -1.87
N PHE A 202 -22.62 4.14 -1.85
CA PHE A 202 -22.64 5.00 -0.68
C PHE A 202 -22.63 6.48 -1.06
N SER A 203 -22.96 7.33 -0.08
CA SER A 203 -22.96 8.78 -0.18
C SER A 203 -21.70 9.37 0.47
N LEU A 204 -20.99 10.25 -0.24
CA LEU A 204 -19.83 10.96 0.31
C LEU A 204 -20.22 11.86 1.51
N PRO A 205 -21.32 12.63 1.50
CA PRO A 205 -21.79 13.36 2.67
C PRO A 205 -22.00 12.48 3.90
N GLU A 206 -22.61 11.30 3.75
CA GLU A 206 -22.80 10.35 4.86
C GLU A 206 -21.47 9.81 5.38
N LEU A 207 -20.52 9.50 4.50
CA LEU A 207 -19.18 9.09 4.87
C LEU A 207 -18.48 10.16 5.72
N VAL A 208 -18.58 11.43 5.31
CA VAL A 208 -17.97 12.56 6.03
C VAL A 208 -18.64 12.76 7.39
N ASP A 209 -19.97 12.73 7.47
CA ASP A 209 -20.72 12.88 8.73
C ASP A 209 -20.37 11.76 9.72
N ASN A 210 -20.29 10.53 9.24
CA ASN A 210 -19.84 9.39 10.05
C ASN A 210 -18.40 9.58 10.55
N LEU A 211 -17.48 10.05 9.70
CA LEU A 211 -16.11 10.36 10.09
C LEU A 211 -16.04 11.41 11.18
N LEU A 212 -16.79 12.51 11.03
CA LEU A 212 -16.85 13.60 12.00
C LEU A 212 -17.44 13.11 13.34
N THR A 213 -18.50 12.33 13.29
CA THR A 213 -19.13 11.75 14.48
C THR A 213 -18.16 10.86 15.27
N LEU A 214 -17.34 10.06 14.59
CA LEU A 214 -16.36 9.17 15.22
C LEU A 214 -15.16 9.92 15.81
N THR A 215 -14.75 11.02 15.20
CA THR A 215 -13.52 11.74 15.59
C THR A 215 -13.80 12.88 16.58
N LYS A 216 -15.00 13.47 16.57
CA LYS A 216 -15.41 14.58 17.41
C LYS A 216 -15.11 14.40 18.91
N PRO A 217 -15.40 13.24 19.56
CA PRO A 217 -15.11 13.08 20.98
C PRO A 217 -13.63 13.28 21.33
N ALA A 218 -12.72 12.81 20.47
CA ALA A 218 -11.28 12.97 20.67
C ALA A 218 -10.82 14.41 20.41
N ILE A 219 -11.40 15.08 19.42
CA ILE A 219 -11.16 16.49 19.11
C ILE A 219 -11.58 17.37 20.28
N ASP A 220 -12.78 17.13 20.85
CA ASP A 220 -13.33 17.87 21.99
C ASP A 220 -12.52 17.61 23.27
N GLU A 221 -12.07 16.37 23.52
CA GLU A 221 -11.22 16.01 24.68
C GLU A 221 -9.92 16.83 24.71
N HIS A 222 -9.29 17.03 23.54
CA HIS A 222 -8.06 17.81 23.38
C HIS A 222 -8.31 19.31 23.06
N ARG A 223 -9.59 19.74 23.00
CA ARG A 223 -10.01 21.12 22.70
C ARG A 223 -9.45 21.66 21.38
N HIS A 224 -9.27 20.77 20.38
CA HIS A 224 -8.84 21.19 19.05
C HIS A 224 -9.93 21.96 18.31
N GLN A 225 -9.53 22.89 17.46
CA GLN A 225 -10.43 23.53 16.52
C GLN A 225 -10.43 22.72 15.22
N LEU A 226 -11.60 22.23 14.83
CA LEU A 226 -11.78 21.51 13.59
C LEU A 226 -12.48 22.41 12.56
N GLU A 227 -11.85 22.59 11.42
CA GLU A 227 -12.43 23.23 10.24
C GLU A 227 -12.66 22.20 9.14
N VAL A 228 -13.83 22.23 8.50
CA VAL A 228 -14.18 21.31 7.41
C VAL A 228 -14.55 22.13 6.18
N HIS A 229 -13.81 21.92 5.10
CA HIS A 229 -14.03 22.55 3.80
C HIS A 229 -14.42 21.52 2.77
N ILE A 230 -15.57 21.71 2.15
CA ILE A 230 -16.05 20.88 1.03
C ILE A 230 -16.06 21.77 -0.20
N GLU A 231 -15.24 21.43 -1.18
CA GLU A 231 -15.03 22.24 -2.40
C GLU A 231 -15.40 21.44 -3.65
N HIS A 232 -16.29 21.99 -4.48
CA HIS A 232 -16.58 21.49 -5.83
C HIS A 232 -16.79 19.98 -5.93
N ILE A 233 -17.73 19.42 -5.16
CA ILE A 233 -18.20 18.04 -5.32
C ILE A 233 -19.41 18.05 -6.24
N GLU A 234 -19.27 17.47 -7.43
CA GLU A 234 -20.34 17.35 -8.42
C GLU A 234 -21.07 16.00 -8.28
N HIS A 235 -20.35 14.97 -7.85
CA HIS A 235 -20.85 13.61 -7.72
C HIS A 235 -20.74 13.14 -6.27
N GLU A 236 -21.86 13.13 -5.56
CA GLU A 236 -21.92 12.73 -4.15
C GLU A 236 -22.19 11.23 -3.98
N ALA A 237 -22.89 10.61 -4.94
CA ALA A 237 -23.24 9.21 -4.96
C ALA A 237 -22.18 8.40 -5.72
N VAL A 238 -21.51 7.50 -5.02
CA VAL A 238 -20.35 6.75 -5.54
C VAL A 238 -20.40 5.29 -5.11
N CYS A 239 -19.64 4.44 -5.80
CA CYS A 239 -19.51 3.03 -5.48
C CYS A 239 -18.06 2.70 -5.09
N GLY A 240 -17.87 1.97 -3.99
CA GLY A 240 -16.58 1.57 -3.46
C GLY A 240 -16.70 0.98 -2.06
N ASP A 241 -15.57 0.79 -1.37
CA ASP A 241 -15.52 0.27 -0.01
C ASP A 241 -15.53 1.43 1.01
N SER A 242 -16.72 1.85 1.42
CA SER A 242 -16.93 2.96 2.35
C SER A 242 -16.26 2.71 3.71
N LEU A 243 -16.27 1.46 4.20
CA LEU A 243 -15.64 1.09 5.48
C LEU A 243 -14.12 1.24 5.42
N ARG A 244 -13.49 0.83 4.32
CA ARG A 244 -12.04 0.99 4.15
C ARG A 244 -11.63 2.44 3.94
N ILE A 245 -12.44 3.23 3.25
CA ILE A 245 -12.23 4.68 3.13
C ILE A 245 -12.35 5.33 4.50
N GLN A 246 -13.38 4.99 5.26
CA GLN A 246 -13.54 5.48 6.64
C GLN A 246 -12.35 5.07 7.53
N GLN A 247 -11.85 3.85 7.41
CA GLN A 247 -10.67 3.37 8.15
C GLN A 247 -9.43 4.24 7.87
N ILE A 248 -9.17 4.60 6.60
CA ILE A 248 -8.08 5.51 6.23
C ILE A 248 -8.23 6.83 6.99
N PHE A 249 -9.39 7.49 6.87
CA PHE A 249 -9.57 8.84 7.40
C PHE A 249 -9.65 8.88 8.93
N VAL A 250 -10.26 7.88 9.58
CA VAL A 250 -10.23 7.75 11.05
C VAL A 250 -8.79 7.62 11.54
N ASN A 251 -7.95 6.84 10.86
CA ASN A 251 -6.54 6.71 11.21
C ASN A 251 -5.77 8.03 11.03
N LEU A 252 -5.98 8.73 9.91
CA LEU A 252 -5.31 10.01 9.66
C LEU A 252 -5.77 11.10 10.63
N MET A 253 -7.07 11.22 10.88
CA MET A 253 -7.63 12.17 11.86
C MET A 253 -7.17 11.87 13.27
N SER A 254 -7.15 10.59 13.68
CA SER A 254 -6.64 10.17 14.98
C SER A 254 -5.16 10.55 15.16
N ASN A 255 -4.36 10.43 14.09
CA ASN A 255 -2.96 10.88 14.12
C ASN A 255 -2.88 12.41 14.23
N ALA A 256 -3.67 13.18 13.49
CA ALA A 256 -3.72 14.63 13.59
C ALA A 256 -4.06 15.06 15.03
N VAL A 257 -5.12 14.50 15.63
CA VAL A 257 -5.50 14.78 17.05
C VAL A 257 -4.38 14.44 18.01
N LYS A 258 -3.72 13.30 17.82
CA LYS A 258 -2.71 12.77 18.73
C LYS A 258 -1.39 13.57 18.71
N TYR A 259 -1.00 14.10 17.56
CA TYR A 259 0.27 14.80 17.39
C TYR A 259 0.14 16.32 17.37
N THR A 260 -1.07 16.82 17.51
CA THR A 260 -1.34 18.25 17.70
C THR A 260 -1.45 18.57 19.20
N PRO A 261 -0.76 19.61 19.70
CA PRO A 261 -0.92 20.07 21.09
C PRO A 261 -2.34 20.50 21.39
N ASP A 262 -2.79 20.32 22.63
CA ASP A 262 -4.13 20.71 23.08
C ASP A 262 -4.47 22.16 22.66
N GLY A 263 -5.65 22.34 22.10
CA GLY A 263 -6.10 23.64 21.57
C GLY A 263 -5.58 23.99 20.18
N GLY A 264 -4.88 23.05 19.50
CA GLY A 264 -4.41 23.26 18.14
C GLY A 264 -5.50 23.14 17.08
N ASN A 265 -5.14 23.39 15.83
CA ASN A 265 -6.05 23.43 14.67
C ASN A 265 -5.87 22.22 13.80
N ILE A 266 -6.98 21.64 13.35
CA ILE A 266 -7.04 20.56 12.37
C ILE A 266 -8.01 20.97 11.29
N THR A 267 -7.61 20.86 10.02
CA THR A 267 -8.43 21.21 8.87
C THR A 267 -8.63 19.97 7.99
N LEU A 268 -9.87 19.64 7.68
CA LEU A 268 -10.25 18.61 6.71
C LEU A 268 -10.77 19.30 5.45
N THR A 269 -10.12 19.09 4.32
CA THR A 269 -10.57 19.59 3.01
C THR A 269 -10.90 18.43 2.10
N ILE A 270 -12.06 18.47 1.46
CA ILE A 270 -12.52 17.44 0.53
C ILE A 270 -12.90 18.13 -0.78
N LYS A 271 -12.38 17.61 -1.89
CA LYS A 271 -12.72 18.14 -3.21
C LYS A 271 -12.72 17.05 -4.28
N GLU A 272 -13.58 17.22 -5.24
CA GLU A 272 -13.54 16.45 -6.48
C GLU A 272 -12.65 17.17 -7.49
N LYS A 273 -11.77 16.41 -8.14
CA LYS A 273 -10.88 16.91 -9.18
C LYS A 273 -11.36 16.49 -10.56
N PRO A 274 -11.27 17.36 -11.56
CA PRO A 274 -11.53 16.96 -12.93
C PRO A 274 -10.56 15.84 -13.31
N ASN A 275 -11.11 14.79 -13.89
CA ASN A 275 -10.35 13.66 -14.43
C ASN A 275 -10.76 13.38 -15.88
N GLY A 276 -9.99 12.57 -16.60
CA GLY A 276 -10.29 12.21 -17.99
C GLY A 276 -11.23 11.00 -18.13
N PHE A 277 -11.82 10.50 -17.05
CA PHE A 277 -12.66 9.30 -17.04
C PHE A 277 -14.09 9.68 -16.73
N SER A 278 -15.04 9.28 -17.59
CA SER A 278 -16.47 9.58 -17.43
C SER A 278 -17.16 8.73 -16.35
N GLU A 279 -16.59 7.56 -15.99
CA GLU A 279 -17.19 6.60 -15.06
C GLU A 279 -16.57 6.66 -13.66
N LEU A 280 -15.52 7.47 -13.47
CA LEU A 280 -14.76 7.56 -12.22
C LEU A 280 -14.71 9.01 -11.74
N GLY A 281 -15.08 9.25 -10.50
CA GLY A 281 -14.78 10.48 -9.77
C GLY A 281 -13.39 10.43 -9.16
N CYS A 282 -12.65 11.54 -9.22
CA CYS A 282 -11.35 11.70 -8.55
C CYS A 282 -11.53 12.57 -7.32
N TYR A 283 -11.40 11.98 -6.14
CA TYR A 283 -11.59 12.69 -4.86
C TYR A 283 -10.28 12.89 -4.14
N GLU A 284 -10.03 14.11 -3.73
CA GLU A 284 -8.87 14.47 -2.92
C GLU A 284 -9.35 14.90 -1.53
N PHE A 285 -8.82 14.21 -0.51
CA PHE A 285 -9.03 14.51 0.89
C PHE A 285 -7.70 14.97 1.47
N SER A 286 -7.70 16.14 2.09
CA SER A 286 -6.52 16.71 2.74
C SER A 286 -6.79 16.93 4.22
N ILE A 287 -5.93 16.39 5.08
CA ILE A 287 -5.95 16.62 6.52
C ILE A 287 -4.69 17.40 6.86
N GLU A 288 -4.89 18.58 7.40
CA GLU A 288 -3.82 19.49 7.83
C GLU A 288 -3.91 19.73 9.33
N ASP A 289 -2.79 19.59 10.03
CA ASP A 289 -2.64 19.89 11.44
C ASP A 289 -1.48 20.88 11.66
N ASN A 290 -1.54 21.66 12.74
CA ASN A 290 -0.47 22.53 13.20
C ASN A 290 0.36 21.91 14.33
N GLY A 291 0.51 20.60 14.32
CA GLY A 291 1.18 19.79 15.32
C GLY A 291 2.71 19.84 15.27
N ILE A 292 3.32 18.83 15.90
CA ILE A 292 4.79 18.75 16.03
C ILE A 292 5.51 18.54 14.68
N GLY A 293 4.82 18.06 13.65
CA GLY A 293 5.41 17.72 12.37
C GLY A 293 6.35 16.51 12.42
N MET A 294 6.97 16.19 11.28
CA MET A 294 7.84 15.04 11.10
C MET A 294 9.18 15.42 10.50
N THR A 295 10.26 14.71 10.91
CA THR A 295 11.59 14.85 10.30
C THR A 295 11.61 14.23 8.91
N PRO A 296 12.49 14.69 7.99
CA PRO A 296 12.62 14.10 6.65
C PRO A 296 13.01 12.62 6.69
N GLU A 297 13.75 12.18 7.70
CA GLU A 297 14.15 10.79 7.91
C GLU A 297 12.92 9.92 8.20
N PHE A 298 12.06 10.37 9.13
CA PHE A 298 10.83 9.63 9.49
C PHE A 298 9.82 9.61 8.34
N GLN A 299 9.69 10.69 7.58
CA GLN A 299 8.79 10.73 6.41
C GLN A 299 9.11 9.64 5.38
N LYS A 300 10.38 9.20 5.26
CA LYS A 300 10.78 8.12 4.34
C LYS A 300 10.28 6.75 4.77
N ILE A 301 10.14 6.53 6.08
CA ILE A 301 9.80 5.23 6.66
C ILE A 301 8.41 5.19 7.30
N MET A 302 7.68 6.30 7.36
CA MET A 302 6.39 6.37 8.07
C MET A 302 5.31 5.42 7.54
N PHE A 303 5.47 4.94 6.32
CA PHE A 303 4.59 3.95 5.70
C PHE A 303 5.12 2.52 5.82
N GLU A 304 6.35 2.34 6.31
CA GLU A 304 6.84 1.01 6.63
C GLU A 304 6.08 0.46 7.83
N PRO A 305 5.66 -0.81 7.81
CA PRO A 305 5.01 -1.41 8.96
C PRO A 305 5.86 -1.26 10.22
N PHE A 306 5.20 -0.92 11.36
CA PHE A 306 5.81 -0.79 12.68
C PHE A 306 6.70 0.43 12.89
N SER A 307 6.77 1.34 11.92
CA SER A 307 7.56 2.55 12.03
C SER A 307 6.97 3.50 13.07
N ARG A 308 7.81 3.96 13.99
CA ARG A 308 7.47 4.95 15.03
C ARG A 308 8.57 6.01 15.09
N ALA A 309 8.19 7.26 15.32
CA ALA A 309 9.17 8.31 15.53
C ALA A 309 9.84 8.14 16.90
N ASP A 310 11.16 7.92 16.91
CA ASP A 310 12.00 7.84 18.11
C ASP A 310 12.30 9.26 18.64
N ASP A 311 11.29 10.01 19.04
CA ASP A 311 11.51 11.30 19.69
C ASP A 311 11.10 11.22 21.16
N HIS A 312 11.93 11.74 22.07
CA HIS A 312 11.64 11.85 23.51
C HIS A 312 10.31 12.56 23.81
N ARG A 313 9.76 13.32 22.84
CA ARG A 313 8.45 13.98 22.92
C ARG A 313 7.28 13.04 22.63
N THR A 314 7.52 11.97 21.89
CA THR A 314 6.50 11.01 21.43
C THR A 314 6.47 9.72 22.23
N THR A 315 7.44 9.49 23.15
CA THR A 315 7.56 8.26 23.97
C THR A 315 6.32 7.94 24.82
N LYS A 316 5.44 8.91 25.06
CA LYS A 316 4.17 8.71 25.79
C LYS A 316 2.98 8.39 24.87
N VAL A 317 3.17 8.49 23.55
CA VAL A 317 2.08 8.38 22.59
C VAL A 317 1.94 6.94 22.12
N GLN A 318 0.87 6.29 22.54
CA GLN A 318 0.58 4.87 22.27
C GLN A 318 0.13 4.66 20.82
N GLY A 319 0.66 3.63 20.13
CA GLY A 319 0.25 3.27 18.77
C GLY A 319 1.05 2.09 18.23
N THR A 320 0.46 1.30 17.35
CA THR A 320 1.03 0.08 16.73
C THR A 320 2.09 0.35 15.68
N GLY A 321 2.03 1.51 15.02
CA GLY A 321 2.81 1.80 13.82
C GLY A 321 2.29 1.08 12.56
N LEU A 322 1.09 0.47 12.60
CA LEU A 322 0.47 -0.21 11.46
C LEU A 322 -0.48 0.69 10.67
N GLY A 323 -1.13 1.63 11.34
CA GLY A 323 -2.20 2.42 10.73
C GLY A 323 -1.81 3.10 9.42
N MET A 324 -0.63 3.74 9.36
CA MET A 324 -0.16 4.41 8.13
C MET A 324 0.15 3.42 7.01
N ALA A 325 0.77 2.27 7.33
CA ALA A 325 1.04 1.22 6.37
C ALA A 325 -0.26 0.61 5.81
N ILE A 326 -1.25 0.36 6.66
CA ILE A 326 -2.58 -0.13 6.26
C ILE A 326 -3.27 0.91 5.36
N SER A 327 -3.26 2.19 5.76
CA SER A 327 -3.86 3.27 4.97
C SER A 327 -3.23 3.37 3.57
N GLN A 328 -1.91 3.31 3.46
CA GLN A 328 -1.21 3.31 2.16
C GLN A 328 -1.60 2.11 1.30
N ASN A 329 -1.66 0.91 1.89
CA ASN A 329 -2.04 -0.29 1.15
C ASN A 329 -3.49 -0.22 0.64
N ILE A 330 -4.44 0.25 1.48
CA ILE A 330 -5.83 0.42 1.05
C ILE A 330 -5.91 1.43 -0.10
N VAL A 331 -5.22 2.58 0.02
CA VAL A 331 -5.19 3.60 -1.04
C VAL A 331 -4.58 3.05 -2.33
N ASN A 332 -3.50 2.27 -2.24
CA ASN A 332 -2.90 1.61 -3.41
C ASN A 332 -3.86 0.60 -4.08
N LEU A 333 -4.61 -0.18 -3.29
CA LEU A 333 -5.65 -1.08 -3.82
C LEU A 333 -6.78 -0.32 -4.53
N MET A 334 -7.05 0.93 -4.11
CA MET A 334 -8.00 1.85 -4.78
C MET A 334 -7.37 2.61 -5.95
N ASN A 335 -6.17 2.22 -6.42
CA ASN A 335 -5.40 2.92 -7.45
C ASN A 335 -5.16 4.42 -7.13
N GLY A 336 -5.19 4.78 -5.84
CA GLY A 336 -5.00 6.12 -5.34
C GLY A 336 -3.56 6.47 -5.02
N SER A 337 -3.36 7.60 -4.36
CA SER A 337 -2.05 8.03 -3.87
C SER A 337 -2.15 8.80 -2.55
N ILE A 338 -1.10 8.72 -1.73
CA ILE A 338 -0.95 9.51 -0.51
C ILE A 338 0.26 10.42 -0.68
N LYS A 339 0.09 11.72 -0.40
CA LYS A 339 1.16 12.71 -0.35
C LYS A 339 1.26 13.29 1.05
N VAL A 340 2.48 13.49 1.52
CA VAL A 340 2.77 14.03 2.84
C VAL A 340 3.66 15.26 2.70
N ASN A 341 3.24 16.34 3.33
CA ASN A 341 4.03 17.56 3.47
C ASN A 341 4.13 17.90 4.97
N SER A 342 5.31 17.78 5.53
CA SER A 342 5.52 17.97 6.97
C SER A 342 6.90 18.50 7.26
N ALA A 343 7.02 19.31 8.30
CA ALA A 343 8.31 19.75 8.82
C ALA A 343 8.24 19.89 10.35
N PRO A 344 9.34 19.63 11.07
CA PRO A 344 9.36 19.74 12.52
C PRO A 344 8.90 21.12 13.00
N GLY A 345 7.89 21.14 13.88
CA GLY A 345 7.28 22.34 14.45
C GLY A 345 6.38 23.15 13.52
N LYS A 346 6.09 22.64 12.30
CA LYS A 346 5.21 23.31 11.33
C LYS A 346 3.91 22.55 11.06
N GLY A 347 3.71 21.41 11.72
CA GLY A 347 2.57 20.55 11.48
C GLY A 347 2.74 19.61 10.29
N THR A 348 1.63 18.96 9.91
CA THR A 348 1.59 17.98 8.83
C THR A 348 0.36 18.19 7.97
N THR A 349 0.53 18.08 6.65
CA THR A 349 -0.56 17.96 5.69
C THR A 349 -0.45 16.61 5.00
N ILE A 350 -1.49 15.79 5.12
CA ILE A 350 -1.60 14.50 4.41
C ILE A 350 -2.73 14.61 3.42
N THR A 351 -2.41 14.39 2.15
CA THR A 351 -3.37 14.45 1.04
C THR A 351 -3.53 13.05 0.44
N VAL A 352 -4.74 12.54 0.47
CA VAL A 352 -5.15 11.26 -0.12
C VAL A 352 -5.96 11.51 -1.36
N THR A 353 -5.57 10.90 -2.46
CA THR A 353 -6.35 10.92 -3.71
C THR A 353 -6.84 9.51 -3.99
N ILE A 354 -8.15 9.34 -4.18
CA ILE A 354 -8.78 8.06 -4.53
C ILE A 354 -9.69 8.22 -5.75
N TYR A 355 -9.92 7.11 -6.44
CA TYR A 355 -10.84 7.05 -7.58
C TYR A 355 -12.00 6.14 -7.20
N LEU A 356 -13.21 6.66 -7.34
CA LEU A 356 -14.45 5.94 -7.03
C LEU A 356 -15.31 5.86 -8.29
N LYS A 357 -16.00 4.76 -8.48
CA LYS A 357 -16.98 4.64 -9.55
C LYS A 357 -18.15 5.58 -9.26
N LEU A 358 -18.56 6.31 -10.26
CA LEU A 358 -19.77 7.13 -10.16
C LEU A 358 -20.97 6.20 -10.23
N GLN A 359 -21.96 6.43 -9.38
CA GLN A 359 -23.26 5.78 -9.55
C GLN A 359 -23.89 6.38 -10.80
N GLU A 360 -24.56 5.56 -11.59
CA GLU A 360 -25.45 6.07 -12.66
C GLU A 360 -26.44 7.02 -12.00
N SER A 361 -26.35 8.28 -12.39
CA SER A 361 -27.04 9.33 -11.65
C SER A 361 -28.55 9.03 -11.63
N GLU A 362 -29.15 9.06 -10.46
CA GLU A 362 -30.61 9.09 -10.29
C GLU A 362 -31.27 10.16 -11.21
N LYS A 363 -30.49 11.18 -11.62
CA LYS A 363 -30.93 12.20 -12.59
C LYS A 363 -31.23 11.68 -14.01
N GLU A 364 -30.67 10.54 -14.42
CA GLU A 364 -31.10 9.90 -15.67
C GLU A 364 -32.38 9.10 -15.44
N GLN A 365 -32.54 8.46 -14.28
CA GLN A 365 -33.83 7.84 -13.90
C GLN A 365 -34.90 8.87 -13.58
N GLU A 366 -34.57 10.02 -12.98
CA GLU A 366 -35.51 11.14 -12.80
C GLU A 366 -35.94 11.75 -14.13
N LYS A 367 -35.07 11.81 -15.15
CA LYS A 367 -35.46 12.26 -16.49
C LYS A 367 -36.42 11.29 -17.20
N GLU A 368 -36.31 10.00 -16.97
CA GLU A 368 -37.22 8.99 -17.47
C GLU A 368 -38.61 9.06 -16.81
N LEU A 369 -38.69 9.60 -15.59
CA LEU A 369 -39.92 9.75 -14.83
C LEU A 369 -40.62 11.13 -15.10
N LEU A 370 -39.92 12.09 -15.71
CA LEU A 370 -40.47 13.40 -16.00
C LEU A 370 -41.62 13.30 -16.99
N ASP A 371 -42.75 13.96 -16.64
CA ASP A 371 -43.98 14.03 -17.46
C ASP A 371 -44.70 12.69 -17.70
N LEU A 372 -44.34 11.62 -16.97
CA LEU A 372 -45.09 10.35 -17.08
C LEU A 372 -46.49 10.51 -16.54
N PRO A 373 -47.51 10.11 -17.29
CA PRO A 373 -48.92 10.28 -16.89
C PRO A 373 -49.31 9.26 -15.82
N VAL A 374 -49.68 9.73 -14.64
CA VAL A 374 -50.14 8.89 -13.50
C VAL A 374 -51.58 9.30 -13.13
N LEU A 375 -52.43 8.30 -12.95
CA LEU A 375 -53.81 8.52 -12.49
C LEU A 375 -53.92 8.15 -11.01
N VAL A 376 -54.41 9.07 -10.18
CA VAL A 376 -54.72 8.85 -8.77
C VAL A 376 -56.23 8.67 -8.61
N VAL A 377 -56.62 7.62 -7.88
CA VAL A 377 -58.04 7.27 -7.69
C VAL A 377 -58.31 7.07 -6.21
N ASP A 378 -59.06 7.97 -5.62
CA ASP A 378 -59.38 7.98 -4.19
C ASP A 378 -60.74 8.67 -4.04
N ASP A 379 -61.61 8.23 -3.13
CA ASP A 379 -62.89 8.86 -2.87
C ASP A 379 -62.80 10.15 -2.03
N ASP A 380 -61.63 10.39 -1.40
CA ASP A 380 -61.29 11.64 -0.74
C ASP A 380 -60.57 12.60 -1.69
N LYS A 381 -61.25 13.66 -2.04
CA LYS A 381 -60.70 14.72 -2.90
C LYS A 381 -59.41 15.33 -2.35
N THR A 382 -59.31 15.48 -1.02
CA THR A 382 -58.13 16.09 -0.36
C THR A 382 -56.91 15.17 -0.50
N CYS A 383 -57.12 13.87 -0.38
CA CYS A 383 -56.09 12.87 -0.60
C CYS A 383 -55.58 12.88 -2.05
N CYS A 384 -56.52 12.91 -3.02
CA CYS A 384 -56.19 13.06 -4.46
C CYS A 384 -55.32 14.28 -4.73
N GLU A 385 -55.77 15.45 -4.27
CA GLU A 385 -55.07 16.72 -4.51
C GLU A 385 -53.68 16.74 -3.87
N SER A 386 -53.52 16.20 -2.65
CA SER A 386 -52.23 16.08 -1.98
C SER A 386 -51.28 15.14 -2.73
N THR A 387 -51.79 13.96 -3.13
CA THR A 387 -50.97 12.98 -3.85
C THR A 387 -50.51 13.54 -5.21
N VAL A 388 -51.39 14.19 -5.96
CA VAL A 388 -51.03 14.82 -7.24
C VAL A 388 -50.05 15.98 -7.03
N ALA A 389 -50.16 16.76 -5.96
CA ALA A 389 -49.19 17.80 -5.64
C ALA A 389 -47.80 17.21 -5.38
N THR A 390 -47.72 16.14 -4.60
CA THR A 390 -46.45 15.41 -4.32
C THR A 390 -45.86 14.83 -5.62
N LEU A 391 -46.68 14.21 -6.47
CA LEU A 391 -46.21 13.71 -7.78
C LEU A 391 -45.66 14.82 -8.65
N LYS A 392 -46.28 15.98 -8.63
CA LYS A 392 -45.84 17.16 -9.41
C LYS A 392 -44.52 17.72 -8.88
N ASP A 393 -44.30 17.72 -7.57
CA ASP A 393 -43.05 18.16 -6.95
C ASP A 393 -41.83 17.30 -7.37
N ILE A 394 -42.05 16.02 -7.72
CA ILE A 394 -41.06 15.10 -8.29
C ILE A 394 -41.11 15.00 -9.83
N GLY A 395 -41.83 15.90 -10.50
CA GLY A 395 -41.83 16.01 -11.97
C GLY A 395 -42.76 15.06 -12.71
N ILE A 396 -43.68 14.34 -12.02
CA ILE A 396 -44.65 13.39 -12.61
C ILE A 396 -45.95 14.09 -12.95
N ALA A 397 -46.52 13.81 -14.13
CA ALA A 397 -47.79 14.37 -14.54
C ALA A 397 -48.97 13.60 -13.92
N GLY A 398 -49.44 14.03 -12.75
CA GLY A 398 -50.59 13.43 -12.05
C GLY A 398 -51.94 13.98 -12.46
N GLU A 399 -52.92 13.11 -12.75
CA GLU A 399 -54.35 13.39 -12.85
C GLU A 399 -55.08 12.63 -11.74
N TRP A 400 -56.30 13.04 -11.38
CA TRP A 400 -57.05 12.31 -10.38
C TRP A 400 -58.55 12.18 -10.72
N VAL A 401 -59.17 11.14 -10.17
CA VAL A 401 -60.61 10.88 -10.22
C VAL A 401 -61.11 10.37 -8.87
N LEU A 402 -62.37 10.53 -8.57
CA LEU A 402 -62.93 10.20 -7.25
C LEU A 402 -63.63 8.82 -7.20
N THR A 403 -63.69 8.11 -8.31
CA THR A 403 -64.37 6.81 -8.33
C THR A 403 -63.68 5.81 -9.24
N GLY A 404 -63.72 4.53 -8.87
CA GLY A 404 -63.19 3.45 -9.70
C GLY A 404 -63.82 3.34 -11.09
N ARG A 405 -65.10 3.74 -11.23
CA ARG A 405 -65.76 3.76 -12.53
C ARG A 405 -65.17 4.81 -13.47
N GLU A 406 -64.97 6.03 -12.98
CA GLU A 406 -64.28 7.08 -13.74
C GLU A 406 -62.83 6.71 -14.10
N ALA A 407 -62.15 6.00 -13.22
CA ALA A 407 -60.78 5.50 -13.49
C ALA A 407 -60.79 4.57 -14.69
N VAL A 408 -61.67 3.55 -14.69
CA VAL A 408 -61.82 2.61 -15.80
C VAL A 408 -62.14 3.36 -17.11
N GLU A 409 -63.13 4.28 -17.09
CA GLU A 409 -63.52 5.06 -18.28
C GLU A 409 -62.35 5.92 -18.82
N ARG A 410 -61.54 6.53 -17.94
CA ARG A 410 -60.34 7.30 -18.33
C ARG A 410 -59.22 6.43 -18.90
N CYS A 411 -58.94 5.30 -18.27
CA CYS A 411 -57.92 4.36 -18.75
C CYS A 411 -58.27 3.86 -20.15
N TYR A 412 -59.53 3.46 -20.38
CA TYR A 412 -59.99 3.06 -21.72
C TYR A 412 -59.89 4.16 -22.77
N ALA A 413 -60.31 5.40 -22.43
CA ALA A 413 -60.24 6.52 -23.36
C ALA A 413 -58.79 6.85 -23.75
N ARG A 414 -57.85 6.78 -22.81
CA ARG A 414 -56.42 7.00 -23.11
C ARG A 414 -55.80 5.84 -23.89
N HIS A 415 -56.23 4.62 -23.63
CA HIS A 415 -55.79 3.45 -24.37
C HIS A 415 -56.20 3.54 -25.85
N GLU A 416 -57.48 3.92 -26.12
CA GLU A 416 -57.95 4.14 -27.49
C GLU A 416 -57.23 5.30 -28.22
N ALA A 417 -56.73 6.29 -27.45
CA ALA A 417 -55.93 7.38 -27.97
C ALA A 417 -54.43 7.03 -28.15
N GLY A 418 -53.98 5.82 -27.73
CA GLY A 418 -52.59 5.38 -27.81
C GLY A 418 -51.64 6.07 -26.84
N CYS A 419 -52.16 6.60 -25.71
CA CYS A 419 -51.39 7.34 -24.71
C CYS A 419 -51.76 6.88 -23.29
N ASP A 420 -51.43 5.61 -22.98
CA ASP A 420 -51.75 4.97 -21.72
C ASP A 420 -51.15 5.68 -20.49
N TYR A 421 -51.76 5.51 -19.33
CA TYR A 421 -51.12 5.90 -18.09
C TYR A 421 -49.93 4.99 -17.80
N PHE A 422 -48.84 5.57 -17.33
CA PHE A 422 -47.67 4.85 -16.85
C PHE A 422 -47.99 4.03 -15.58
N ALA A 423 -48.77 4.62 -14.67
CA ALA A 423 -49.22 3.98 -13.45
C ALA A 423 -50.60 4.49 -13.02
N VAL A 424 -51.35 3.65 -12.30
CA VAL A 424 -52.64 4.03 -11.68
C VAL A 424 -52.50 3.71 -10.16
N ILE A 425 -52.60 4.75 -9.34
CA ILE A 425 -52.61 4.64 -7.86
C ILE A 425 -54.06 4.56 -7.42
N LEU A 426 -54.43 3.45 -6.77
CA LEU A 426 -55.81 3.16 -6.39
C LEU A 426 -55.93 3.06 -4.86
N ASP A 427 -56.88 3.81 -4.27
CA ASP A 427 -57.25 3.52 -2.89
C ASP A 427 -57.95 2.17 -2.81
N TRP A 428 -57.67 1.45 -1.72
CA TRP A 428 -58.19 0.11 -1.46
C TRP A 428 -59.69 0.09 -1.20
N LYS A 429 -60.21 1.09 -0.46
CA LYS A 429 -61.57 1.13 0.02
C LYS A 429 -62.38 2.30 -0.57
N MET A 430 -62.88 2.14 -1.74
CA MET A 430 -63.77 3.12 -2.35
C MET A 430 -65.24 2.66 -2.37
N PRO A 431 -66.22 3.59 -2.28
CA PRO A 431 -67.65 3.26 -2.39
C PRO A 431 -67.99 2.71 -3.77
N LYS A 432 -68.89 1.72 -3.84
CA LYS A 432 -69.46 1.10 -5.05
C LYS A 432 -68.53 0.21 -5.84
N MET A 433 -67.29 0.57 -6.05
CA MET A 433 -66.25 -0.19 -6.74
C MET A 433 -64.95 0.04 -6.00
N ASP A 434 -64.43 -1.00 -5.36
CA ASP A 434 -63.18 -0.93 -4.60
C ASP A 434 -61.94 -0.92 -5.50
N GLY A 435 -60.76 -0.69 -4.93
CA GLY A 435 -59.53 -0.61 -5.69
C GLY A 435 -59.17 -1.92 -6.42
N ILE A 436 -59.49 -3.08 -5.83
CA ILE A 436 -59.21 -4.38 -6.45
C ILE A 436 -60.14 -4.59 -7.66
N GLU A 437 -61.44 -4.29 -7.50
CA GLU A 437 -62.40 -4.43 -8.60
C GLU A 437 -62.07 -3.46 -9.75
N THR A 438 -61.62 -2.26 -9.41
CA THR A 438 -61.15 -1.25 -10.37
C THR A 438 -59.95 -1.73 -11.14
N ALA A 439 -58.90 -2.26 -10.43
CA ALA A 439 -57.69 -2.78 -11.06
C ALA A 439 -57.93 -4.00 -11.98
N ARG A 440 -58.99 -4.77 -11.71
CA ARG A 440 -59.35 -5.91 -12.58
C ARG A 440 -60.06 -5.50 -13.86
N LYS A 441 -60.63 -4.27 -13.87
CA LYS A 441 -61.38 -3.75 -15.00
C LYS A 441 -60.56 -2.80 -15.87
N ILE A 442 -59.44 -2.28 -15.37
CA ILE A 442 -58.44 -1.57 -16.15
C ILE A 442 -57.55 -2.60 -16.87
#